data_7c37ff13c680c5b0a9786d4ec47cfc4f
#
_entry.id   7c37ff13c680c5b0a9786d4ec47cfc4f
#
_cell.length_a   1.000
_cell.length_b   1.000
_cell.length_c   1.000
_cell.angle_alpha   90.00
_cell.angle_beta   90.00
_cell.angle_gamma   90.00
#
_symmetry.space_group_name_H-M   'P 1'
#
loop_
_entity.id
_entity.type
_entity.pdbx_description
1 polymer ?
#
loop_
_entity_poly.entity_id
_entity_poly.type
_entity_poly.pdbx_seq_one_letter_code
_entity_poly.pdbx_strand_id
1 'polypeptide(L)'
;MVAHNAGFDMSFIIENCKRMGIEQEFTYVDTVGMARMLLPGLNRFKLDTVAKALNISLQNHHRAVDDAACTAEIFVKFVKMCKERDITNLDQLNEAGKMSADTIKKLPTYHAIILATSEVGRVNLYRLVSKSHLDYYNRRPRIPKSIYLQYKEGLMIG
;
A
#
# COMPACT_ATOMS: atom_id res chain seq x y z
N MET A 1 10.40 -11.55 1.95
CA MET A 1 11.03 -10.69 0.92
C MET A 1 10.88 -9.23 1.30
N VAL A 2 11.84 -8.35 0.94
CA VAL A 2 11.75 -6.90 1.16
C VAL A 2 12.02 -6.20 -0.16
N ALA A 3 11.17 -5.24 -0.54
CA ALA A 3 11.37 -4.43 -1.74
C ALA A 3 10.80 -3.02 -1.57
N HIS A 4 11.20 -2.11 -2.44
CA HIS A 4 10.69 -0.74 -2.49
C HIS A 4 9.62 -0.63 -3.58
N ASN A 5 8.35 -0.47 -3.21
CA ASN A 5 7.19 -0.66 -4.07
C ASN A 5 7.00 -2.14 -4.44
N ALA A 6 7.04 -2.99 -3.42
CA ALA A 6 7.06 -4.45 -3.52
C ALA A 6 5.93 -5.05 -4.37
N GLY A 7 4.78 -4.39 -4.48
CA GLY A 7 3.68 -4.85 -5.33
C GLY A 7 4.07 -4.99 -6.80
N PHE A 8 4.99 -4.17 -7.30
CA PHE A 8 5.51 -4.25 -8.66
C PHE A 8 6.31 -5.55 -8.85
N ASP A 9 7.33 -5.77 -8.01
CA ASP A 9 8.20 -6.96 -8.10
C ASP A 9 7.42 -8.24 -7.88
N MET A 10 6.52 -8.24 -6.88
CA MET A 10 5.69 -9.39 -6.54
C MET A 10 4.73 -9.78 -7.65
N SER A 11 4.22 -8.82 -8.43
CA SER A 11 3.34 -9.12 -9.55
C SER A 11 4.03 -10.00 -10.60
N PHE A 12 5.29 -9.73 -10.90
CA PHE A 12 6.10 -10.54 -11.83
C PHE A 12 6.41 -11.93 -11.25
N ILE A 13 6.80 -11.98 -9.97
CA ILE A 13 7.14 -13.25 -9.31
C ILE A 13 5.92 -14.17 -9.27
N ILE A 14 4.78 -13.67 -8.81
CA ILE A 14 3.53 -14.45 -8.71
C ILE A 14 3.09 -14.93 -10.09
N GLU A 15 3.13 -14.06 -11.10
CA GLU A 15 2.74 -14.45 -12.45
C GLU A 15 3.65 -15.55 -13.04
N ASN A 16 4.97 -15.45 -12.82
CA ASN A 16 5.89 -16.49 -13.27
C ASN A 16 5.70 -17.80 -12.50
N CYS A 17 5.48 -17.76 -11.19
CA CYS A 17 5.15 -18.96 -10.41
C CYS A 17 3.90 -19.66 -10.97
N LYS A 18 2.84 -18.90 -11.28
CA LYS A 18 1.62 -19.45 -11.90
C LYS A 18 1.92 -20.13 -13.23
N ARG A 19 2.70 -19.49 -14.11
CA ARG A 19 3.08 -20.06 -15.41
C ARG A 19 3.89 -21.35 -15.28
N MET A 20 4.67 -21.47 -14.22
CA MET A 20 5.49 -22.66 -13.93
C MET A 20 4.74 -23.72 -13.11
N GLY A 21 3.49 -23.51 -12.74
CA GLY A 21 2.72 -24.40 -11.88
C GLY A 21 3.22 -24.48 -10.44
N ILE A 22 3.93 -23.43 -9.97
CA ILE A 22 4.47 -23.35 -8.61
C ILE A 22 3.44 -22.64 -7.74
N GLU A 23 2.84 -23.36 -6.78
CA GLU A 23 2.01 -22.80 -5.75
C GLU A 23 2.88 -22.39 -4.56
N GLN A 24 3.07 -21.09 -4.40
CA GLN A 24 3.90 -20.51 -3.33
C GLN A 24 3.21 -19.28 -2.75
N GLU A 25 3.04 -19.26 -1.44
CA GLU A 25 2.66 -18.06 -0.70
C GLU A 25 3.90 -17.23 -0.38
N PHE A 26 3.80 -15.93 -0.59
CA PHE A 26 4.89 -14.99 -0.34
C PHE A 26 4.54 -14.02 0.77
N THR A 27 5.36 -13.99 1.82
CA THR A 27 5.36 -12.87 2.78
C THR A 27 6.36 -11.82 2.33
N TYR A 28 5.92 -10.58 2.20
CA TYR A 28 6.80 -9.49 1.80
C TYR A 28 6.53 -8.21 2.61
N VAL A 29 7.57 -7.40 2.74
CA VAL A 29 7.51 -6.08 3.35
C VAL A 29 7.80 -5.03 2.29
N ASP A 30 6.92 -4.02 2.20
CA ASP A 30 7.08 -2.88 1.31
C ASP A 30 7.66 -1.70 2.07
N THR A 31 8.89 -1.30 1.72
CA THR A 31 9.55 -0.16 2.35
C THR A 31 8.87 1.17 2.04
N VAL A 32 8.05 1.29 0.98
CA VAL A 32 7.20 2.47 0.74
C VAL A 32 6.12 2.59 1.80
N GLY A 33 5.49 1.47 2.17
CA GLY A 33 4.52 1.43 3.27
C GLY A 33 5.13 1.87 4.59
N MET A 34 6.31 1.31 4.93
CA MET A 34 7.07 1.69 6.12
C MET A 34 7.49 3.17 6.09
N ALA A 35 7.94 3.68 4.93
CA ALA A 35 8.33 5.09 4.78
C ALA A 35 7.16 6.05 5.04
N ARG A 36 5.97 5.72 4.58
CA ARG A 36 4.75 6.54 4.85
C ARG A 36 4.43 6.63 6.33
N MET A 37 4.64 5.54 7.07
CA MET A 37 4.40 5.46 8.52
C MET A 37 5.51 6.16 9.31
N LEU A 38 6.76 5.91 8.95
CA LEU A 38 7.92 6.35 9.73
C LEU A 38 8.38 7.76 9.41
N LEU A 39 8.14 8.24 8.18
CA LEU A 39 8.56 9.54 7.65
C LEU A 39 7.36 10.37 7.15
N PRO A 40 6.40 10.72 8.03
CA PRO A 40 5.14 11.37 7.61
C PRO A 40 5.34 12.76 7.00
N GLY A 41 6.51 13.38 7.17
CA GLY A 41 6.86 14.68 6.59
C GLY A 41 7.27 14.62 5.12
N LEU A 42 7.43 13.44 4.51
CA LEU A 42 7.78 13.32 3.10
C LEU A 42 6.57 13.44 2.19
N ASN A 43 6.70 14.24 1.13
CA ASN A 43 5.68 14.38 0.09
C ASN A 43 5.79 13.31 -1.02
N ARG A 44 6.94 12.67 -1.15
CA ARG A 44 7.22 11.64 -2.16
C ARG A 44 8.02 10.52 -1.52
N PHE A 45 7.74 9.28 -1.95
CA PHE A 45 8.33 8.07 -1.39
C PHE A 45 9.07 7.26 -2.46
N LYS A 46 9.76 7.94 -3.38
CA LYS A 46 10.69 7.30 -4.31
C LYS A 46 11.94 6.85 -3.55
N LEU A 47 12.64 5.83 -4.04
CA LEU A 47 13.82 5.26 -3.39
C LEU A 47 14.88 6.33 -3.07
N ASP A 48 15.19 7.18 -4.04
CA ASP A 48 16.12 8.30 -3.90
C ASP A 48 15.72 9.29 -2.80
N THR A 49 14.42 9.63 -2.74
CA THR A 49 13.87 10.57 -1.76
C THR A 49 13.94 10.00 -0.35
N VAL A 50 13.62 8.72 -0.19
CA VAL A 50 13.68 8.03 1.11
C VAL A 50 15.13 7.84 1.54
N ALA A 51 16.02 7.44 0.64
CA ALA A 51 17.44 7.30 0.91
C ALA A 51 18.05 8.63 1.40
N LYS A 52 17.77 9.72 0.68
CA LYS A 52 18.22 11.08 1.05
C LYS A 52 17.70 11.50 2.43
N ALA A 53 16.43 11.26 2.74
CA ALA A 53 15.84 11.59 4.03
C ALA A 53 16.46 10.80 5.20
N LEU A 54 16.98 9.62 4.91
CA LEU A 54 17.66 8.75 5.87
C LEU A 54 19.19 8.94 5.85
N ASN A 55 19.75 9.88 5.10
CA ASN A 55 21.19 10.06 4.91
C ASN A 55 21.89 8.77 4.44
N ILE A 56 21.28 8.10 3.44
CA ILE A 56 21.86 6.94 2.76
C ILE A 56 22.40 7.43 1.42
N SER A 57 23.68 7.11 1.14
CA SER A 57 24.30 7.45 -0.14
C SER A 57 23.81 6.48 -1.22
N LEU A 58 23.22 7.02 -2.28
CA LEU A 58 22.83 6.25 -3.45
C LEU A 58 23.82 6.58 -4.58
N GLN A 59 24.84 5.75 -4.73
CA GLN A 59 25.79 5.84 -5.84
C GLN A 59 25.25 5.02 -7.01
N ASN A 60 25.33 5.55 -8.24
CA ASN A 60 24.90 4.87 -9.47
C ASN A 60 23.43 4.48 -9.55
N HIS A 61 22.53 5.46 -9.47
CA HIS A 61 21.11 5.28 -9.72
C HIS A 61 20.83 4.44 -10.99
N HIS A 62 19.85 3.52 -10.90
CA HIS A 62 19.38 2.63 -11.97
C HIS A 62 20.19 1.36 -12.21
N ARG A 63 21.10 0.97 -11.31
CA ARG A 63 21.63 -0.39 -11.31
C ARG A 63 20.86 -1.22 -10.27
N ALA A 64 20.28 -2.32 -10.71
CA ALA A 64 19.43 -3.17 -9.85
C ALA A 64 20.11 -3.58 -8.53
N VAL A 65 21.43 -3.81 -8.56
CA VAL A 65 22.22 -4.17 -7.37
C VAL A 65 22.33 -2.99 -6.40
N ASP A 66 22.56 -1.78 -6.91
CA ASP A 66 22.71 -0.58 -6.08
C ASP A 66 21.36 -0.16 -5.46
N ASP A 67 20.26 -0.30 -6.24
CA ASP A 67 18.91 -0.06 -5.75
C ASP A 67 18.50 -1.10 -4.69
N ALA A 68 18.90 -2.37 -4.86
CA ALA A 68 18.67 -3.42 -3.86
C ALA A 68 19.47 -3.18 -2.58
N ALA A 69 20.74 -2.80 -2.69
CA ALA A 69 21.58 -2.45 -1.54
C ALA A 69 21.01 -1.26 -0.76
N CYS A 70 20.63 -0.20 -1.48
CA CYS A 70 19.97 0.97 -0.89
C CYS A 70 18.65 0.59 -0.18
N THR A 71 17.84 -0.26 -0.78
CA THR A 71 16.61 -0.77 -0.16
C THR A 71 16.90 -1.53 1.12
N ALA A 72 17.95 -2.34 1.15
CA ALA A 72 18.38 -3.07 2.35
C ALA A 72 18.82 -2.12 3.46
N GLU A 73 19.61 -1.08 3.15
CA GLU A 73 20.02 -0.08 4.13
C GLU A 73 18.83 0.72 4.69
N ILE A 74 17.88 1.11 3.83
CA ILE A 74 16.63 1.75 4.23
C ILE A 74 15.87 0.84 5.20
N PHE A 75 15.73 -0.44 4.86
CA PHE A 75 15.03 -1.40 5.70
C PHE A 75 15.68 -1.56 7.07
N VAL A 76 17.01 -1.66 7.15
CA VAL A 76 17.74 -1.73 8.42
C VAL A 76 17.47 -0.48 9.28
N LYS A 77 17.48 0.71 8.71
CA LYS A 77 17.14 1.95 9.43
C LYS A 77 15.68 1.95 9.90
N PHE A 78 14.77 1.50 9.06
CA PHE A 78 13.36 1.40 9.45
C PHE A 78 13.11 0.40 10.57
N VAL A 79 13.82 -0.75 10.59
CA VAL A 79 13.75 -1.69 11.70
C VAL A 79 14.22 -1.06 13.01
N LYS A 80 15.28 -0.24 12.99
CA LYS A 80 15.72 0.52 14.19
C LYS A 80 14.63 1.49 14.65
N MET A 81 14.06 2.28 13.72
CA MET A 81 12.98 3.23 14.05
C MET A 81 11.71 2.52 14.55
N CYS A 82 11.40 1.34 14.05
CA CYS A 82 10.30 0.51 14.55
C CYS A 82 10.56 0.07 16.00
N LYS A 83 11.77 -0.42 16.30
CA LYS A 83 12.17 -0.81 17.67
C LYS A 83 12.09 0.36 18.67
N GLU A 84 12.49 1.56 18.26
CA GLU A 84 12.35 2.78 19.05
C GLU A 84 10.90 3.17 19.35
N ARG A 85 9.94 2.59 18.62
CA ARG A 85 8.49 2.78 18.79
C ARG A 85 7.79 1.53 19.34
N ASP A 86 8.55 0.60 19.94
CA ASP A 86 8.07 -0.68 20.48
C ASP A 86 7.36 -1.58 19.45
N ILE A 87 7.62 -1.38 18.16
CA ILE A 87 7.15 -2.24 17.07
C ILE A 87 8.18 -3.35 16.85
N THR A 88 7.88 -4.56 17.34
CA THR A 88 8.84 -5.67 17.37
C THR A 88 8.44 -6.86 16.52
N ASN A 89 7.20 -6.88 16.01
CA ASN A 89 6.67 -7.95 15.16
C ASN A 89 5.84 -7.41 13.99
N LEU A 90 5.49 -8.29 13.04
CA LEU A 90 4.76 -7.91 11.83
C LEU A 90 3.32 -7.50 12.11
N ASP A 91 2.67 -8.04 13.14
CA ASP A 91 1.29 -7.68 13.48
C ASP A 91 1.25 -6.24 14.01
N GLN A 92 2.17 -5.88 14.89
CA GLN A 92 2.35 -4.51 15.38
C GLN A 92 2.69 -3.55 14.23
N LEU A 93 3.53 -3.98 13.29
CA LEU A 93 3.87 -3.20 12.10
C LEU A 93 2.64 -2.95 11.23
N ASN A 94 1.81 -3.98 11.01
CA ASN A 94 0.57 -3.87 10.25
C ASN A 94 -0.44 -2.94 10.95
N GLU A 95 -0.58 -3.04 12.28
CA GLU A 95 -1.43 -2.15 13.05
C GLU A 95 -0.96 -0.69 12.98
N ALA A 96 0.34 -0.46 13.20
CA ALA A 96 0.93 0.88 13.10
C ALA A 96 0.88 1.46 11.68
N GLY A 97 0.94 0.59 10.67
CA GLY A 97 0.83 0.94 9.25
C GLY A 97 -0.61 1.18 8.78
N LYS A 98 -1.63 0.96 9.62
CA LYS A 98 -3.01 1.31 9.28
C LYS A 98 -3.09 2.80 9.01
N MET A 99 -3.39 3.12 7.76
CA MET A 99 -3.49 4.51 7.33
C MET A 99 -4.69 5.18 8.00
N SER A 100 -4.49 6.37 8.52
CA SER A 100 -5.61 7.22 8.95
C SER A 100 -6.55 7.49 7.76
N ALA A 101 -7.82 7.76 8.04
CA ALA A 101 -8.79 8.13 7.02
C ALA A 101 -8.29 9.30 6.16
N ASP A 102 -7.59 10.27 6.75
CA ASP A 102 -7.02 11.41 6.03
C ASP A 102 -5.87 11.04 5.10
N THR A 103 -5.07 10.04 5.44
CA THR A 103 -4.03 9.51 4.56
C THR A 103 -4.66 8.74 3.40
N ILE A 104 -5.67 7.92 3.66
CA ILE A 104 -6.42 7.16 2.64
C ILE A 104 -7.06 8.12 1.62
N LYS A 105 -7.61 9.25 2.08
CA LYS A 105 -8.19 10.29 1.22
C LYS A 105 -7.20 10.90 0.22
N LYS A 106 -5.90 10.86 0.49
CA LYS A 106 -4.84 11.42 -0.36
C LYS A 106 -4.21 10.43 -1.34
N LEU A 107 -4.54 9.14 -1.23
CA LEU A 107 -4.00 8.11 -2.13
C LEU A 107 -4.44 8.35 -3.59
N PRO A 108 -3.68 7.87 -4.58
CA PRO A 108 -4.12 7.82 -5.97
C PRO A 108 -5.46 7.09 -6.11
N THR A 109 -6.30 7.55 -7.01
CA THR A 109 -7.61 6.96 -7.27
C THR A 109 -7.77 6.58 -8.73
N TYR A 110 -8.53 5.52 -8.96
CA TYR A 110 -8.91 5.04 -10.27
C TYR A 110 -10.41 5.23 -10.46
N HIS A 111 -10.87 5.35 -11.69
CA HIS A 111 -12.28 5.30 -12.00
C HIS A 111 -12.76 3.86 -11.92
N ALA A 112 -13.94 3.66 -11.36
CA ALA A 112 -14.62 2.38 -11.32
C ALA A 112 -16.11 2.60 -11.59
N ILE A 113 -16.71 1.68 -12.33
CA ILE A 113 -18.17 1.64 -12.53
C ILE A 113 -18.70 0.56 -11.59
N ILE A 114 -19.67 0.91 -10.76
CA ILE A 114 -20.32 -0.03 -9.84
C ILE A 114 -21.79 -0.11 -10.19
N LEU A 115 -22.25 -1.33 -10.48
CA LEU A 115 -23.64 -1.62 -10.84
C LEU A 115 -24.29 -2.44 -9.73
N ALA A 116 -25.51 -2.08 -9.36
CA ALA A 116 -26.33 -2.90 -8.47
C ALA A 116 -27.05 -3.99 -9.31
N THR A 117 -26.88 -5.24 -8.93
CA THR A 117 -27.47 -6.41 -9.60
C THR A 117 -28.65 -7.02 -8.83
N SER A 118 -28.95 -6.48 -7.64
CA SER A 118 -30.02 -6.93 -6.75
C SER A 118 -30.52 -5.80 -5.85
N GLU A 119 -31.62 -6.00 -5.15
CA GLU A 119 -32.13 -5.05 -4.15
C GLU A 119 -31.13 -4.85 -3.00
N VAL A 120 -30.44 -5.90 -2.56
CA VAL A 120 -29.35 -5.81 -1.58
C VAL A 120 -28.21 -4.94 -2.13
N GLY A 121 -27.85 -5.17 -3.39
CA GLY A 121 -26.82 -4.37 -4.08
C GLY A 121 -27.23 -2.89 -4.17
N ARG A 122 -28.50 -2.58 -4.43
CA ARG A 122 -28.99 -1.20 -4.45
C ARG A 122 -28.79 -0.49 -3.10
N VAL A 123 -29.12 -1.16 -2.00
CA VAL A 123 -28.92 -0.62 -0.65
C VAL A 123 -27.43 -0.46 -0.36
N ASN A 124 -26.61 -1.45 -0.72
CA ASN A 124 -25.16 -1.41 -0.54
C ASN A 124 -24.52 -0.31 -1.37
N LEU A 125 -24.99 -0.06 -2.59
CA LEU A 125 -24.53 1.05 -3.42
C LEU A 125 -24.81 2.41 -2.75
N TYR A 126 -26.00 2.62 -2.20
CA TYR A 126 -26.31 3.84 -1.45
C TYR A 126 -25.42 4.02 -0.23
N ARG A 127 -25.12 2.96 0.52
CA ARG A 127 -24.18 2.98 1.65
C ARG A 127 -22.77 3.38 1.20
N LEU A 128 -22.29 2.82 0.11
CA LEU A 128 -20.97 3.17 -0.47
C LEU A 128 -20.93 4.64 -0.90
N VAL A 129 -21.96 5.12 -1.59
CA VAL A 129 -22.05 6.52 -2.02
C VAL A 129 -22.07 7.44 -0.80
N SER A 130 -22.88 7.15 0.23
CA SER A 130 -22.91 7.94 1.47
C SER A 130 -21.55 8.00 2.14
N LYS A 131 -20.90 6.83 2.35
CA LYS A 131 -19.56 6.78 2.95
C LYS A 131 -18.51 7.53 2.12
N SER A 132 -18.60 7.45 0.80
CA SER A 132 -17.65 8.16 -0.07
C SER A 132 -17.71 9.68 0.08
N HIS A 133 -18.88 10.22 0.40
CA HIS A 133 -19.08 11.65 0.61
C HIS A 133 -18.84 12.08 2.05
N LEU A 134 -19.27 11.29 3.02
CA LEU A 134 -19.18 11.64 4.44
C LEU A 134 -17.77 11.37 5.01
N ASP A 135 -17.21 10.18 4.72
CA ASP A 135 -16.00 9.70 5.37
C ASP A 135 -14.75 9.89 4.50
N TYR A 136 -14.87 9.77 3.17
CA TYR A 136 -13.73 9.65 2.25
C TYR A 136 -13.71 10.71 1.15
N TYR A 137 -14.36 11.84 1.33
CA TYR A 137 -14.33 12.95 0.37
C TYR A 137 -12.99 13.69 0.41
N ASN A 138 -12.34 13.83 -0.76
CA ASN A 138 -11.20 14.71 -0.95
C ASN A 138 -11.19 15.18 -2.40
N ARG A 139 -11.66 16.40 -2.67
CA ARG A 139 -11.93 17.00 -3.99
C ARG A 139 -12.98 16.25 -4.82
N ARG A 140 -13.15 14.96 -4.60
CA ARG A 140 -14.15 14.05 -5.16
C ARG A 140 -14.45 12.95 -4.15
N PRO A 141 -15.63 12.31 -4.23
CA PRO A 141 -15.93 11.15 -3.41
C PRO A 141 -15.01 9.98 -3.77
N ARG A 142 -14.58 9.20 -2.78
CA ARG A 142 -13.65 8.09 -2.93
C ARG A 142 -14.18 6.87 -2.18
N ILE A 143 -13.92 5.69 -2.71
CA ILE A 143 -14.30 4.44 -2.06
C ILE A 143 -13.03 3.61 -1.86
N PRO A 144 -12.53 3.47 -0.62
CA PRO A 144 -11.46 2.53 -0.33
C PRO A 144 -11.87 1.11 -0.70
N LYS A 145 -10.94 0.33 -1.25
CA LYS A 145 -11.20 -1.07 -1.62
C LYS A 145 -11.71 -1.90 -0.43
N SER A 146 -11.19 -1.66 0.76
CA SER A 146 -11.64 -2.31 2.00
C SER A 146 -13.11 -2.03 2.32
N ILE A 147 -13.58 -0.81 2.07
CA ILE A 147 -15.00 -0.44 2.26
C ILE A 147 -15.87 -1.08 1.18
N TYR A 148 -15.43 -1.07 -0.09
CA TYR A 148 -16.14 -1.77 -1.15
C TYR A 148 -16.34 -3.26 -0.80
N LEU A 149 -15.29 -3.94 -0.31
CA LEU A 149 -15.35 -5.36 0.04
C LEU A 149 -16.35 -5.67 1.15
N GLN A 150 -16.61 -4.73 2.08
CA GLN A 150 -17.64 -4.90 3.13
C GLN A 150 -19.06 -4.85 2.59
N TYR A 151 -19.29 -4.15 1.48
CA TYR A 151 -20.61 -3.92 0.88
C TYR A 151 -20.74 -4.51 -0.52
N LYS A 152 -19.87 -5.45 -0.92
CA LYS A 152 -19.80 -5.97 -2.30
C LYS A 152 -21.00 -6.84 -2.70
N GLU A 153 -21.78 -7.34 -1.75
CA GLU A 153 -22.90 -8.22 -2.02
C GLU A 153 -23.93 -7.52 -2.93
N GLY A 154 -24.30 -8.20 -4.02
CA GLY A 154 -25.21 -7.67 -5.03
C GLY A 154 -24.66 -6.52 -5.86
N LEU A 155 -23.35 -6.29 -5.84
CA LEU A 155 -22.66 -5.29 -6.65
C LEU A 155 -21.72 -5.95 -7.64
N MET A 156 -21.66 -5.40 -8.84
CA MET A 156 -20.66 -5.70 -9.88
C MET A 156 -19.78 -4.46 -10.08
N ILE A 157 -18.47 -4.66 -10.20
CA ILE A 157 -17.50 -3.60 -10.44
C ILE A 157 -16.71 -3.91 -11.71
N GLY A 158 -16.48 -2.87 -12.53
CA GLY A 158 -15.68 -2.91 -13.74
C GLY A 158 -14.72 -1.72 -13.83
#